data_e0073779ddf397cc64b3b577cb6c9be8
#
_entry.id   e0073779ddf397cc64b3b577cb6c9be8
#
_cell.length_a   1.000
_cell.length_b   1.000
_cell.length_c   1.000
_cell.angle_alpha   90.00
_cell.angle_beta   90.00
_cell.angle_gamma   90.00
#
_symmetry.space_group_name_H-M   'P 1'
#
loop_
_entity.id
_entity.type
_entity.pdbx_description
1 polymer ?
#
loop_
_entity_poly.entity_id
_entity_poly.type
_entity_poly.pdbx_seq_one_letter_code
_entity_poly.pdbx_strand_id
1 'polypeptide(L)'
;MHGDAPVDAPVSGAMGYLLTMLAQDVGFPVPKGGASALTAAMVRRTGAAELRCNSVVTRIGVENGRARSVHTASGETVRVRRAVIADVSAPALYQDLLPAEAIPRRMREDLEKFEWDTPVVKINYALDRPIPWRSKSLCDAGTVHLGADDDGLLRWTTDMSTGVLPTRPFMLFGQMTTADSTRSPAGTESAWAYTHLPRGIIDDASADTIADRVLAVLEDHAPGFESALVGQVVQRPSDLFASNANLHGGAVNGGTAQIQQQLIFRPTPGLGRAETPVEGLFLGSSSAHPGGGVHGAAGTNAARAALGQHGLLGPLRKKVTSSLLELVTR
;
A
#
# COMPACT_ATOMS: atom_id res chain seq x y z
N MET A 1 -6.07 10.29 7.42
CA MET A 1 -5.06 9.86 8.39
C MET A 1 -4.34 8.57 7.98
N HIS A 2 -5.00 7.53 7.53
CA HIS A 2 -4.34 6.32 7.00
C HIS A 2 -3.87 6.45 5.54
N GLY A 3 -4.15 7.56 4.93
CA GLY A 3 -3.53 8.02 3.71
C GLY A 3 -2.78 9.31 4.04
N ASP A 4 -1.94 9.73 3.15
CA ASP A 4 -1.15 10.95 3.27
C ASP A 4 -1.95 12.24 2.96
N ALA A 5 -3.30 12.16 3.01
CA ALA A 5 -4.16 13.32 2.81
C ALA A 5 -4.27 14.11 4.13
N PRO A 6 -3.88 15.40 4.16
CA PRO A 6 -4.08 16.26 5.32
C PRO A 6 -5.55 16.34 5.73
N VAL A 7 -5.82 16.58 7.01
CA VAL A 7 -7.20 16.63 7.54
C VAL A 7 -8.05 17.76 6.93
N ASP A 8 -7.40 18.82 6.49
CA ASP A 8 -7.99 19.99 5.82
C ASP A 8 -8.01 19.87 4.28
N ALA A 9 -7.46 18.78 3.72
CA ALA A 9 -7.45 18.58 2.28
C ALA A 9 -8.88 18.36 1.73
N PRO A 10 -9.18 18.82 0.52
CA PRO A 10 -10.44 18.54 -0.14
C PRO A 10 -10.75 17.03 -0.14
N VAL A 11 -12.00 16.67 0.20
CA VAL A 11 -12.51 15.28 0.22
C VAL A 11 -12.00 14.42 1.38
N SER A 12 -11.03 14.87 2.21
CA SER A 12 -10.53 14.10 3.36
C SER A 12 -11.64 13.67 4.32
N GLY A 13 -12.60 14.57 4.60
CA GLY A 13 -13.75 14.27 5.44
C GLY A 13 -14.66 13.18 4.87
N ALA A 14 -14.87 13.15 3.56
CA ALA A 14 -15.65 12.10 2.90
C ALA A 14 -14.95 10.72 2.99
N MET A 15 -13.62 10.67 2.89
CA MET A 15 -12.85 9.44 3.09
C MET A 15 -12.93 8.96 4.55
N GLY A 16 -12.83 9.87 5.52
CA GLY A 16 -13.00 9.55 6.94
C GLY A 16 -14.39 9.00 7.23
N TYR A 17 -15.44 9.60 6.67
CA TYR A 17 -16.81 9.13 6.78
C TYR A 17 -16.99 7.72 6.19
N LEU A 18 -16.45 7.47 4.98
CA LEU A 18 -16.49 6.17 4.35
C LEU A 18 -15.83 5.08 5.22
N LEU A 19 -14.64 5.35 5.76
CA LEU A 19 -13.94 4.40 6.64
C LEU A 19 -14.73 4.13 7.93
N THR A 20 -15.37 5.14 8.51
CA THR A 20 -16.22 5.00 9.70
C THR A 20 -17.44 4.12 9.38
N MET A 21 -18.08 4.32 8.23
CA MET A 21 -19.23 3.50 7.79
C MET A 21 -18.82 2.03 7.59
N LEU A 22 -17.69 1.77 6.94
CA LEU A 22 -17.17 0.39 6.75
C LEU A 22 -16.87 -0.28 8.09
N ALA A 23 -16.33 0.46 9.07
CA ALA A 23 -16.09 -0.07 10.41
C ALA A 23 -17.37 -0.47 11.14
N GLN A 24 -18.49 0.23 10.90
CA GLN A 24 -19.79 -0.07 11.53
C GLN A 24 -20.49 -1.26 10.89
N ASP A 25 -20.27 -1.52 9.60
CA ASP A 25 -20.91 -2.63 8.89
C ASP A 25 -20.21 -3.98 9.18
N VAL A 26 -18.97 -4.13 8.76
CA VAL A 26 -18.25 -5.40 8.86
C VAL A 26 -17.07 -5.35 9.83
N GLY A 27 -16.72 -4.18 10.34
CA GLY A 27 -15.55 -3.93 11.14
C GLY A 27 -14.26 -4.05 10.32
N PHE A 28 -13.13 -4.20 11.03
CA PHE A 28 -11.82 -4.46 10.44
C PHE A 28 -11.32 -5.83 10.92
N PRO A 29 -11.74 -6.94 10.28
CA PRO A 29 -11.41 -8.29 10.73
C PRO A 29 -9.91 -8.56 10.60
N VAL A 30 -9.37 -9.28 11.57
CA VAL A 30 -7.98 -9.74 11.59
C VAL A 30 -7.94 -11.22 11.20
N PRO A 31 -7.09 -11.63 10.24
CA PRO A 31 -6.96 -13.05 9.90
C PRO A 31 -6.39 -13.86 11.07
N LYS A 32 -7.07 -14.90 11.48
CA LYS A 32 -6.55 -15.85 12.48
C LYS A 32 -5.24 -16.46 11.98
N GLY A 33 -4.20 -16.41 12.81
CA GLY A 33 -2.84 -16.83 12.44
C GLY A 33 -2.02 -15.75 11.73
N GLY A 34 -2.58 -14.55 11.56
CA GLY A 34 -1.90 -13.36 11.03
C GLY A 34 -2.08 -13.12 9.53
N ALA A 35 -1.48 -12.05 9.03
CA ALA A 35 -1.64 -11.61 7.64
C ALA A 35 -1.22 -12.69 6.61
N SER A 36 -0.21 -13.50 6.91
CA SER A 36 0.22 -14.60 6.04
C SER A 36 -0.85 -15.66 5.80
N ALA A 37 -1.79 -15.83 6.74
CA ALA A 37 -2.89 -16.78 6.58
C ALA A 37 -3.83 -16.36 5.43
N LEU A 38 -4.02 -15.04 5.21
CA LEU A 38 -4.78 -14.51 4.09
C LEU A 38 -4.08 -14.84 2.75
N THR A 39 -2.78 -14.55 2.65
CA THR A 39 -1.98 -14.89 1.46
C THR A 39 -2.00 -16.39 1.17
N ALA A 40 -1.80 -17.24 2.20
CA ALA A 40 -1.86 -18.68 2.06
C ALA A 40 -3.24 -19.17 1.57
N ALA A 41 -4.33 -18.55 2.04
CA ALA A 41 -5.68 -18.87 1.56
C ALA A 41 -5.87 -18.49 0.09
N MET A 42 -5.35 -17.35 -0.33
CA MET A 42 -5.37 -16.93 -1.74
C MET A 42 -4.56 -17.90 -2.62
N VAL A 43 -3.36 -18.28 -2.19
CA VAL A 43 -2.53 -19.26 -2.91
C VAL A 43 -3.27 -20.60 -3.07
N ARG A 44 -3.88 -21.12 -2.01
CA ARG A 44 -4.69 -22.35 -2.12
C ARG A 44 -5.84 -22.21 -3.13
N ARG A 45 -6.39 -21.02 -3.27
CA ARG A 45 -7.51 -20.75 -4.19
C ARG A 45 -7.08 -20.63 -5.66
N THR A 46 -5.80 -20.36 -5.95
CA THR A 46 -5.31 -20.24 -7.35
C THR A 46 -5.36 -21.57 -8.11
N GLY A 47 -5.48 -22.70 -7.40
CA GLY A 47 -5.65 -24.03 -8.00
C GLY A 47 -4.48 -24.40 -8.93
N ALA A 48 -4.75 -24.48 -10.24
CA ALA A 48 -3.78 -24.89 -11.25
C ALA A 48 -2.79 -23.78 -11.69
N ALA A 49 -2.76 -22.62 -11.02
CA ALA A 49 -1.78 -21.59 -11.35
C ALA A 49 -0.38 -22.01 -10.92
N GLU A 50 0.60 -21.83 -11.80
CA GLU A 50 2.00 -22.02 -11.48
C GLU A 50 2.52 -20.77 -10.74
N LEU A 51 3.03 -20.96 -9.52
CA LEU A 51 3.66 -19.91 -8.73
C LEU A 51 5.17 -20.04 -8.83
N ARG A 52 5.84 -18.97 -9.26
CA ARG A 52 7.29 -18.88 -9.38
C ARG A 52 7.83 -17.81 -8.47
N CYS A 53 8.42 -18.21 -7.36
CA CYS A 53 9.18 -17.33 -6.49
C CYS A 53 10.59 -17.07 -7.05
N ASN A 54 11.26 -16.04 -6.53
CA ASN A 54 12.62 -15.65 -6.94
C ASN A 54 12.76 -15.42 -8.46
N SER A 55 11.69 -14.99 -9.11
CA SER A 55 11.60 -14.75 -10.55
C SER A 55 11.39 -13.26 -10.83
N VAL A 56 12.41 -12.44 -10.56
CA VAL A 56 12.34 -10.99 -10.76
C VAL A 56 12.15 -10.69 -12.24
N VAL A 57 11.06 -9.99 -12.57
CA VAL A 57 10.78 -9.52 -13.93
C VAL A 57 11.59 -8.25 -14.19
N THR A 58 12.33 -8.25 -15.30
CA THR A 58 13.19 -7.12 -15.69
C THR A 58 12.68 -6.37 -16.92
N ARG A 59 11.80 -6.98 -17.70
CA ARG A 59 11.24 -6.35 -18.91
C ARG A 59 9.96 -7.04 -19.36
N ILE A 60 9.05 -6.25 -19.93
CA ILE A 60 7.90 -6.73 -20.72
C ILE A 60 8.17 -6.42 -22.19
N GLY A 61 8.23 -7.47 -23.01
CA GLY A 61 8.42 -7.33 -24.47
C GLY A 61 7.13 -6.89 -25.14
N VAL A 62 7.21 -5.79 -25.89
CA VAL A 62 6.10 -5.21 -26.65
C VAL A 62 6.39 -5.32 -28.14
N GLU A 63 5.46 -5.91 -28.90
CA GLU A 63 5.54 -6.02 -30.36
C GLU A 63 4.21 -5.55 -30.95
N ASN A 64 4.27 -4.64 -31.92
CA ASN A 64 3.10 -4.06 -32.57
C ASN A 64 2.07 -3.51 -31.55
N GLY A 65 2.55 -2.80 -30.51
CA GLY A 65 1.72 -2.21 -29.47
C GLY A 65 1.10 -3.20 -28.46
N ARG A 66 1.51 -4.47 -28.48
CA ARG A 66 0.97 -5.52 -27.62
C ARG A 66 2.04 -6.21 -26.77
N ALA A 67 1.73 -6.52 -25.51
CA ALA A 67 2.58 -7.33 -24.65
C ALA A 67 2.67 -8.78 -25.19
N ARG A 68 3.89 -9.25 -25.47
CA ARG A 68 4.16 -10.56 -26.07
C ARG A 68 5.02 -11.47 -25.21
N SER A 69 5.87 -10.91 -24.38
CA SER A 69 6.77 -11.67 -23.52
C SER A 69 7.03 -10.97 -22.20
N VAL A 70 7.44 -11.76 -21.22
CA VAL A 70 7.95 -11.29 -19.91
C VAL A 70 9.34 -11.89 -19.75
N HIS A 71 10.32 -11.07 -19.39
CA HIS A 71 11.72 -11.47 -19.22
C HIS A 71 12.11 -11.38 -17.76
N THR A 72 12.83 -12.36 -17.27
CA THR A 72 13.31 -12.41 -15.88
C THR A 72 14.79 -12.14 -15.78
N ALA A 73 15.26 -11.80 -14.59
CA ALA A 73 16.68 -11.59 -14.29
C ALA A 73 17.53 -12.86 -14.50
N SER A 74 16.93 -14.04 -14.43
CA SER A 74 17.59 -15.32 -14.75
C SER A 74 17.79 -15.58 -16.24
N GLY A 75 17.30 -14.67 -17.12
CA GLY A 75 17.37 -14.81 -18.57
C GLY A 75 16.22 -15.62 -19.18
N GLU A 76 15.26 -16.09 -18.38
CA GLU A 76 14.09 -16.78 -18.90
C GLU A 76 13.17 -15.80 -19.64
N THR A 77 12.54 -16.27 -20.70
CA THR A 77 11.50 -15.54 -21.44
C THR A 77 10.19 -16.32 -21.42
N VAL A 78 9.19 -15.75 -20.79
CA VAL A 78 7.84 -16.32 -20.76
C VAL A 78 6.98 -15.68 -21.84
N ARG A 79 6.49 -16.49 -22.78
CA ARG A 79 5.59 -16.02 -23.84
C ARG A 79 4.19 -15.73 -23.31
N VAL A 80 3.68 -14.53 -23.60
CA VAL A 80 2.33 -14.12 -23.22
C VAL A 80 1.32 -14.68 -24.21
N ARG A 81 0.41 -15.51 -23.71
CA ARG A 81 -0.67 -16.09 -24.55
C ARG A 81 -1.90 -15.18 -24.65
N ARG A 82 -2.31 -14.58 -23.55
CA ARG A 82 -3.52 -13.75 -23.47
C ARG A 82 -3.24 -12.35 -22.95
N ALA A 83 -2.79 -12.24 -21.69
CA ALA A 83 -2.60 -10.99 -21.01
C ALA A 83 -1.46 -11.07 -20.00
N VAL A 84 -0.93 -9.90 -19.65
CA VAL A 84 -0.10 -9.64 -18.46
C VAL A 84 -0.92 -8.80 -17.51
N ILE A 85 -1.00 -9.20 -16.25
CA ILE A 85 -1.50 -8.38 -15.16
C ILE A 85 -0.30 -8.06 -14.28
N ALA A 86 0.09 -6.79 -14.24
CA ALA A 86 1.25 -6.32 -13.49
C ALA A 86 0.81 -5.83 -12.11
N ASP A 87 1.30 -6.47 -11.06
CA ASP A 87 1.14 -6.04 -9.68
C ASP A 87 2.43 -5.36 -9.19
N VAL A 88 2.82 -4.31 -9.91
CA VAL A 88 3.97 -3.47 -9.59
C VAL A 88 3.53 -2.00 -9.56
N SER A 89 4.34 -1.13 -8.97
CA SER A 89 4.03 0.31 -8.99
C SER A 89 3.93 0.85 -10.42
N ALA A 90 3.16 1.92 -10.61
CA ALA A 90 3.03 2.55 -11.93
C ALA A 90 4.37 3.06 -12.48
N PRO A 91 5.23 3.76 -11.71
CA PRO A 91 6.56 4.11 -12.17
C PRO A 91 7.37 2.87 -12.62
N ALA A 92 7.42 1.81 -11.81
CA ALA A 92 8.15 0.59 -12.18
C ALA A 92 7.59 -0.04 -13.48
N LEU A 93 6.27 -0.10 -13.65
CA LEU A 93 5.68 -0.64 -14.87
C LEU A 93 6.06 0.18 -16.11
N TYR A 94 5.84 1.49 -16.05
CA TYR A 94 5.89 2.34 -17.23
C TYR A 94 7.27 2.92 -17.52
N GLN A 95 8.15 3.05 -16.53
CA GLN A 95 9.48 3.64 -16.70
C GLN A 95 10.58 2.57 -16.74
N ASP A 96 10.42 1.44 -16.01
CA ASP A 96 11.47 0.46 -15.87
C ASP A 96 11.21 -0.81 -16.71
N LEU A 97 9.96 -1.30 -16.72
CA LEU A 97 9.63 -2.60 -17.34
C LEU A 97 9.20 -2.50 -18.82
N LEU A 98 8.75 -1.33 -19.27
CA LEU A 98 8.29 -1.11 -20.64
C LEU A 98 9.28 -0.27 -21.44
N PRO A 99 9.39 -0.53 -22.76
CA PRO A 99 10.17 0.34 -23.63
C PRO A 99 9.51 1.72 -23.74
N ALA A 100 10.31 2.78 -23.69
CA ALA A 100 9.82 4.17 -23.64
C ALA A 100 8.90 4.55 -24.82
N GLU A 101 9.15 3.96 -26.00
CA GLU A 101 8.34 4.15 -27.22
C GLU A 101 6.94 3.54 -27.13
N ALA A 102 6.71 2.60 -26.21
CA ALA A 102 5.39 2.00 -26.00
C ALA A 102 4.48 2.90 -25.14
N ILE A 103 5.02 3.96 -24.55
CA ILE A 103 4.30 4.85 -23.64
C ILE A 103 4.12 6.21 -24.29
N PRO A 104 2.88 6.75 -24.39
CA PRO A 104 2.62 8.09 -24.91
C PRO A 104 3.45 9.17 -24.18
N ARG A 105 3.92 10.15 -24.95
CA ARG A 105 4.80 11.21 -24.43
C ARG A 105 4.18 11.92 -23.21
N ARG A 106 2.91 12.35 -23.32
CA ARG A 106 2.19 13.02 -22.25
C ARG A 106 2.15 12.17 -20.96
N MET A 107 1.87 10.88 -21.09
CA MET A 107 1.85 9.99 -19.95
C MET A 107 3.21 9.86 -19.26
N ARG A 108 4.31 9.89 -20.01
CA ARG A 108 5.67 9.91 -19.43
C ARG A 108 5.92 11.18 -18.64
N GLU A 109 5.52 12.34 -19.20
CA GLU A 109 5.61 13.65 -18.54
C GLU A 109 4.72 13.71 -17.27
N ASP A 110 3.57 13.06 -17.27
CA ASP A 110 2.69 12.96 -16.10
C ASP A 110 3.26 12.02 -15.04
N LEU A 111 3.94 10.94 -15.45
CA LEU A 111 4.62 10.02 -14.51
C LEU A 111 5.82 10.66 -13.79
N GLU A 112 6.47 11.66 -14.40
CA GLU A 112 7.52 12.45 -13.73
C GLU A 112 6.96 13.24 -12.53
N LYS A 113 5.66 13.53 -12.53
CA LYS A 113 4.93 14.21 -11.46
C LYS A 113 4.23 13.25 -10.51
N PHE A 114 4.44 11.94 -10.68
CA PHE A 114 3.83 10.95 -9.80
C PHE A 114 4.32 11.12 -8.37
N GLU A 115 3.37 11.28 -7.46
CA GLU A 115 3.65 11.45 -6.04
C GLU A 115 3.46 10.13 -5.28
N TRP A 116 4.47 9.76 -4.52
CA TRP A 116 4.37 8.67 -3.56
C TRP A 116 3.63 9.16 -2.30
N ASP A 117 3.00 8.23 -1.61
CA ASP A 117 2.48 8.49 -0.26
C ASP A 117 3.63 8.68 0.74
N THR A 118 3.28 9.13 1.95
CA THR A 118 4.26 9.38 3.00
C THR A 118 4.94 8.08 3.44
N PRO A 119 6.28 8.12 3.67
CA PRO A 119 7.02 6.97 4.16
C PRO A 119 6.48 6.45 5.49
N VAL A 120 6.58 5.15 5.69
CA VAL A 120 6.11 4.46 6.89
C VAL A 120 7.28 4.04 7.76
N VAL A 121 7.11 4.20 9.06
CA VAL A 121 7.89 3.52 10.10
C VAL A 121 6.97 2.56 10.81
N LYS A 122 7.31 1.28 10.80
CA LYS A 122 6.57 0.23 11.51
C LYS A 122 7.47 -0.40 12.57
N ILE A 123 6.97 -0.48 13.79
CA ILE A 123 7.68 -1.09 14.91
C ILE A 123 6.88 -2.32 15.36
N ASN A 124 7.56 -3.45 15.50
CA ASN A 124 6.98 -4.66 16.06
C ASN A 124 7.56 -4.85 17.46
N TYR A 125 6.71 -5.21 18.41
CA TYR A 125 7.04 -5.39 19.81
C TYR A 125 6.71 -6.80 20.28
N ALA A 126 7.59 -7.38 21.10
CA ALA A 126 7.31 -8.57 21.89
C ALA A 126 7.36 -8.16 23.37
N LEU A 127 6.30 -8.48 24.11
CA LEU A 127 6.17 -8.15 25.52
C LEU A 127 6.00 -9.43 26.36
N ASP A 128 6.58 -9.43 27.55
CA ASP A 128 6.52 -10.57 28.49
C ASP A 128 5.17 -10.68 29.23
N ARG A 129 4.28 -9.68 29.07
CA ARG A 129 2.97 -9.56 29.71
C ARG A 129 2.01 -8.75 28.85
N PRO A 130 0.69 -8.75 29.15
CA PRO A 130 -0.27 -7.84 28.55
C PRO A 130 0.11 -6.37 28.75
N ILE A 131 -0.29 -5.50 27.82
CA ILE A 131 0.04 -4.09 27.85
C ILE A 131 -0.63 -3.42 29.05
N PRO A 132 0.14 -2.70 29.89
CA PRO A 132 -0.36 -2.08 31.12
C PRO A 132 -1.09 -0.74 30.87
N TRP A 133 -2.15 -0.76 30.09
CA TRP A 133 -2.91 0.43 29.74
C TRP A 133 -3.45 1.19 30.97
N ARG A 134 -3.30 2.52 30.97
CA ARG A 134 -3.98 3.37 31.95
C ARG A 134 -5.49 3.31 31.81
N SER A 135 -6.00 3.25 30.57
CA SER A 135 -7.42 3.15 30.28
C SER A 135 -7.84 1.69 30.07
N LYS A 136 -8.76 1.22 30.89
CA LYS A 136 -9.30 -0.15 30.77
C LYS A 136 -10.01 -0.39 29.45
N SER A 137 -10.54 0.64 28.79
CA SER A 137 -11.22 0.50 27.49
C SER A 137 -10.28 0.06 26.36
N LEU A 138 -8.96 0.19 26.56
CA LEU A 138 -7.96 -0.22 25.56
C LEU A 138 -7.54 -1.69 25.73
N CYS A 139 -7.83 -2.33 26.87
CA CYS A 139 -7.37 -3.69 27.15
C CYS A 139 -7.89 -4.74 26.17
N ASP A 140 -9.12 -4.57 25.69
CA ASP A 140 -9.79 -5.52 24.78
C ASP A 140 -9.83 -5.04 23.33
N ALA A 141 -9.21 -3.90 23.02
CA ALA A 141 -9.19 -3.34 21.68
C ALA A 141 -8.06 -3.97 20.85
N GLY A 142 -8.39 -4.68 19.77
CA GLY A 142 -7.38 -5.24 18.86
C GLY A 142 -6.53 -4.17 18.17
N THR A 143 -7.08 -2.96 17.97
CA THR A 143 -6.39 -1.84 17.33
C THR A 143 -6.84 -0.52 17.95
N VAL A 144 -5.90 0.38 18.21
CA VAL A 144 -6.15 1.71 18.80
C VAL A 144 -5.38 2.80 18.05
N HIS A 145 -5.87 4.02 18.10
CA HIS A 145 -5.15 5.21 17.64
C HIS A 145 -4.60 5.96 18.85
N LEU A 146 -3.34 6.33 18.79
CA LEU A 146 -2.62 6.99 19.88
C LEU A 146 -1.82 8.20 19.39
N GLY A 147 -1.45 9.06 20.31
CA GLY A 147 -0.46 10.10 20.10
C GLY A 147 -1.03 11.50 19.89
N ALA A 148 -2.32 11.66 19.64
CA ALA A 148 -2.90 12.98 19.40
C ALA A 148 -4.35 13.10 19.90
N ASP A 149 -4.66 14.22 20.52
CA ASP A 149 -5.97 14.83 20.61
C ASP A 149 -6.23 15.69 19.35
N ASP A 150 -7.32 16.45 19.33
CA ASP A 150 -7.69 17.26 18.17
C ASP A 150 -6.58 18.29 17.81
N ASP A 151 -6.05 19.00 18.80
CA ASP A 151 -4.96 19.96 18.60
C ASP A 151 -3.65 19.27 18.21
N GLY A 152 -3.35 18.14 18.82
CA GLY A 152 -2.19 17.31 18.49
C GLY A 152 -2.24 16.78 17.08
N LEU A 153 -3.43 16.42 16.57
CA LEU A 153 -3.62 15.97 15.20
C LEU A 153 -3.36 17.09 14.19
N LEU A 154 -3.79 18.32 14.48
CA LEU A 154 -3.49 19.49 13.65
C LEU A 154 -1.99 19.78 13.62
N ARG A 155 -1.30 19.72 14.77
CA ARG A 155 0.16 19.89 14.84
C ARG A 155 0.86 18.80 14.04
N TRP A 156 0.49 17.54 14.25
CA TRP A 156 1.05 16.42 13.48
C TRP A 156 0.87 16.61 11.97
N THR A 157 -0.31 17.01 11.52
CA THR A 157 -0.57 17.30 10.12
C THR A 157 0.30 18.45 9.59
N THR A 158 0.49 19.50 10.39
CA THR A 158 1.36 20.63 10.06
C THR A 158 2.82 20.19 9.95
N ASP A 159 3.34 19.44 10.92
CA ASP A 159 4.69 18.91 10.91
C ASP A 159 4.93 18.04 9.65
N MET A 160 4.00 17.13 9.35
CA MET A 160 4.05 16.29 8.16
C MET A 160 4.07 17.10 6.86
N SER A 161 3.28 18.17 6.78
CA SER A 161 3.16 19.01 5.59
C SER A 161 4.36 19.93 5.40
N THR A 162 5.03 20.32 6.49
CA THR A 162 6.19 21.24 6.48
C THR A 162 7.54 20.52 6.50
N GLY A 163 7.55 19.18 6.50
CA GLY A 163 8.77 18.38 6.52
C GLY A 163 9.47 18.36 7.88
N VAL A 164 8.75 18.61 8.97
CA VAL A 164 9.27 18.56 10.34
C VAL A 164 8.94 17.19 10.95
N LEU A 165 9.93 16.56 11.59
CA LEU A 165 9.69 15.30 12.32
C LEU A 165 8.78 15.56 13.52
N PRO A 166 7.56 14.96 13.58
CA PRO A 166 6.62 15.17 14.67
C PRO A 166 7.23 14.84 16.03
N THR A 167 7.15 15.75 16.99
CA THR A 167 7.63 15.50 18.37
C THR A 167 6.76 14.50 19.11
N ARG A 168 5.47 14.42 18.77
CA ARG A 168 4.51 13.45 19.27
C ARG A 168 3.81 12.77 18.09
N PRO A 169 4.32 11.62 17.61
CA PRO A 169 3.74 10.94 16.46
C PRO A 169 2.31 10.48 16.74
N PHE A 170 1.41 10.73 15.79
CA PHE A 170 0.15 10.02 15.72
C PHE A 170 0.40 8.63 15.13
N MET A 171 -0.15 7.60 15.77
CA MET A 171 0.09 6.22 15.33
C MET A 171 -1.17 5.36 15.37
N LEU A 172 -1.16 4.34 14.52
CA LEU A 172 -2.02 3.18 14.65
C LEU A 172 -1.24 2.12 15.44
N PHE A 173 -1.86 1.56 16.47
CA PHE A 173 -1.27 0.54 17.33
C PHE A 173 -2.14 -0.70 17.39
N GLY A 174 -1.57 -1.88 17.17
CA GLY A 174 -2.29 -3.16 17.17
C GLY A 174 -1.81 -4.09 18.27
N GLN A 175 -2.76 -4.68 19.00
CA GLN A 175 -2.56 -5.74 20.00
C GLN A 175 -2.94 -7.07 19.35
N MET A 176 -1.94 -7.82 18.90
CA MET A 176 -2.21 -8.98 18.06
C MET A 176 -2.66 -10.18 18.85
N THR A 177 -2.11 -10.42 20.03
CA THR A 177 -2.50 -11.56 20.89
C THR A 177 -3.87 -11.32 21.52
N THR A 178 -4.19 -10.09 21.86
CA THR A 178 -5.56 -9.68 22.26
C THR A 178 -6.57 -9.97 21.16
N ALA A 179 -6.24 -9.70 19.90
CA ALA A 179 -7.12 -9.98 18.75
C ALA A 179 -7.16 -11.48 18.38
N ASP A 180 -6.05 -12.18 18.53
CA ASP A 180 -5.87 -13.60 18.19
C ASP A 180 -4.85 -14.24 19.14
N SER A 181 -5.33 -15.00 20.12
CA SER A 181 -4.51 -15.64 21.17
C SER A 181 -3.43 -16.60 20.65
N THR A 182 -3.41 -16.90 19.36
CA THR A 182 -2.38 -17.74 18.73
C THR A 182 -1.12 -16.98 18.34
N ARG A 183 -1.06 -15.65 18.56
CA ARG A 183 0.01 -14.77 18.07
C ARG A 183 1.24 -14.71 18.97
N SER A 184 1.12 -15.07 20.23
CA SER A 184 2.24 -15.20 21.18
C SER A 184 1.92 -16.20 22.27
N PRO A 185 2.91 -16.64 23.09
CA PRO A 185 2.66 -17.49 24.23
C PRO A 185 1.63 -16.93 25.21
N ALA A 186 0.93 -17.81 25.93
CA ALA A 186 -0.06 -17.38 26.92
C ALA A 186 0.55 -16.45 27.97
N GLY A 187 -0.13 -15.37 28.27
CA GLY A 187 0.32 -14.36 29.24
C GLY A 187 1.28 -13.32 28.66
N THR A 188 1.64 -13.39 27.39
CA THR A 188 2.48 -12.41 26.68
C THR A 188 1.68 -11.64 25.62
N GLU A 189 2.24 -10.58 25.04
CA GLU A 189 1.61 -9.83 23.96
C GLU A 189 2.58 -9.62 22.78
N SER A 190 2.06 -9.75 21.58
CA SER A 190 2.70 -9.34 20.33
C SER A 190 1.98 -8.13 19.78
N ALA A 191 2.67 -7.02 19.66
CA ALA A 191 2.08 -5.76 19.24
C ALA A 191 2.86 -5.10 18.10
N TRP A 192 2.24 -4.10 17.47
CA TRP A 192 2.91 -3.27 16.47
C TRP A 192 2.41 -1.83 16.53
N ALA A 193 3.30 -0.91 16.21
CA ALA A 193 2.96 0.48 15.93
C ALA A 193 3.26 0.82 14.47
N TYR A 194 2.47 1.71 13.90
CA TYR A 194 2.61 2.20 12.53
C TYR A 194 2.38 3.70 12.52
N THR A 195 3.34 4.43 12.00
CA THR A 195 3.28 5.89 11.83
C THR A 195 4.00 6.31 10.56
N HIS A 196 4.02 7.60 10.27
CA HIS A 196 4.60 8.15 9.06
C HIS A 196 5.75 9.10 9.33
N LEU A 197 6.67 9.19 8.37
CA LEU A 197 7.61 10.29 8.22
C LEU A 197 7.05 11.34 7.26
N PRO A 198 7.45 12.60 7.39
CA PRO A 198 7.16 13.62 6.38
C PRO A 198 7.63 13.20 4.99
N ARG A 199 6.91 13.63 3.96
CA ARG A 199 7.23 13.29 2.58
C ARG A 199 8.68 13.67 2.23
N GLY A 200 9.39 12.75 1.61
CA GLY A 200 10.80 12.92 1.22
C GLY A 200 11.83 12.63 2.30
N ILE A 201 11.42 12.44 3.56
CA ILE A 201 12.31 11.99 4.64
C ILE A 201 12.27 10.46 4.68
N ILE A 202 13.34 9.82 4.23
CA ILE A 202 13.44 8.35 4.11
C ILE A 202 14.68 7.77 4.80
N ASP A 203 15.45 8.60 5.46
CA ASP A 203 16.69 8.19 6.12
C ASP A 203 16.43 7.43 7.43
N ASP A 204 17.31 6.49 7.72
CA ASP A 204 17.17 5.59 8.86
C ASP A 204 17.26 6.31 10.21
N ALA A 205 18.04 7.38 10.32
CA ALA A 205 18.18 8.15 11.56
C ALA A 205 16.88 8.87 11.93
N SER A 206 16.17 9.43 10.94
CA SER A 206 14.84 10.00 11.13
C SER A 206 13.82 8.94 11.54
N ALA A 207 13.88 7.75 10.94
CA ALA A 207 13.00 6.63 11.30
C ALA A 207 13.26 6.15 12.74
N ASP A 208 14.50 6.04 13.16
CA ASP A 208 14.87 5.67 14.54
C ASP A 208 14.41 6.73 15.54
N THR A 209 14.59 8.01 15.22
CA THR A 209 14.07 9.12 16.06
C THR A 209 12.55 9.04 16.25
N ILE A 210 11.81 8.70 15.20
CA ILE A 210 10.35 8.52 15.29
C ILE A 210 10.01 7.26 16.09
N ALA A 211 10.76 6.17 15.97
CA ALA A 211 10.54 4.97 16.75
C ALA A 211 10.71 5.22 18.26
N ASP A 212 11.72 6.00 18.67
CA ASP A 212 11.93 6.41 20.07
C ASP A 212 10.76 7.28 20.57
N ARG A 213 10.28 8.22 19.74
CA ARG A 213 9.12 9.06 20.09
C ARG A 213 7.83 8.24 20.20
N VAL A 214 7.65 7.22 19.36
CA VAL A 214 6.54 6.27 19.45
C VAL A 214 6.59 5.52 20.78
N LEU A 215 7.77 5.04 21.20
CA LEU A 215 7.94 4.37 22.49
C LEU A 215 7.59 5.30 23.67
N ALA A 216 8.01 6.56 23.63
CA ALA A 216 7.65 7.53 24.65
C ALA A 216 6.13 7.77 24.73
N VAL A 217 5.43 7.84 23.60
CA VAL A 217 3.96 7.94 23.57
C VAL A 217 3.31 6.69 24.15
N LEU A 218 3.83 5.51 23.87
CA LEU A 218 3.33 4.25 24.44
C LEU A 218 3.53 4.21 25.96
N GLU A 219 4.68 4.62 26.46
CA GLU A 219 4.95 4.70 27.91
C GLU A 219 4.01 5.69 28.61
N ASP A 220 3.67 6.81 27.97
CA ASP A 220 2.67 7.77 28.51
C ASP A 220 1.28 7.14 28.66
N HIS A 221 0.85 6.31 27.72
CA HIS A 221 -0.48 5.70 27.73
C HIS A 221 -0.54 4.35 28.49
N ALA A 222 0.61 3.67 28.60
CA ALA A 222 0.77 2.36 29.22
C ALA A 222 2.06 2.32 30.07
N PRO A 223 2.08 2.98 31.25
CA PRO A 223 3.27 3.03 32.10
C PRO A 223 3.81 1.65 32.43
N GLY A 224 5.09 1.43 32.16
CA GLY A 224 5.74 0.14 32.27
C GLY A 224 5.74 -0.67 30.96
N PHE A 225 5.33 -0.07 29.84
CA PHE A 225 5.42 -0.70 28.52
C PHE A 225 6.87 -1.03 28.17
N GLU A 226 7.79 -0.08 28.35
CA GLU A 226 9.21 -0.29 28.09
C GLU A 226 9.79 -1.41 28.96
N SER A 227 9.39 -1.49 30.22
CA SER A 227 9.84 -2.57 31.13
C SER A 227 9.28 -3.95 30.80
N ALA A 228 8.22 -4.01 30.00
CA ALA A 228 7.62 -5.26 29.51
C ALA A 228 8.25 -5.74 28.19
N LEU A 229 9.08 -4.92 27.55
CA LEU A 229 9.68 -5.27 26.25
C LEU A 229 10.69 -6.43 26.41
N VAL A 230 10.46 -7.49 25.66
CA VAL A 230 11.42 -8.59 25.44
C VAL A 230 12.27 -8.29 24.19
N GLY A 231 11.70 -7.58 23.23
CA GLY A 231 12.38 -7.17 22.02
C GLY A 231 11.53 -6.32 21.11
N GLN A 232 12.19 -5.57 20.24
CA GLN A 232 11.54 -4.78 19.20
C GLN A 232 12.29 -4.90 17.88
N VAL A 233 11.56 -4.70 16.79
CA VAL A 233 12.11 -4.61 15.44
C VAL A 233 11.50 -3.39 14.77
N VAL A 234 12.35 -2.42 14.41
CA VAL A 234 11.96 -1.26 13.62
C VAL A 234 12.11 -1.62 12.13
N GLN A 235 11.04 -1.48 11.38
CA GLN A 235 11.03 -1.56 9.92
C GLN A 235 11.05 -0.12 9.39
N ARG A 236 12.20 0.29 8.90
CA ARG A 236 12.46 1.62 8.33
C ARG A 236 11.99 1.68 6.87
N PRO A 237 11.88 2.85 6.26
CA PRO A 237 11.62 2.98 4.83
C PRO A 237 12.56 2.14 3.95
N SER A 238 13.86 2.09 4.30
CA SER A 238 14.88 1.27 3.62
C SER A 238 14.59 -0.23 3.74
N ASP A 239 14.20 -0.71 4.92
CA ASP A 239 13.86 -2.13 5.17
C ASP A 239 12.60 -2.54 4.39
N LEU A 240 11.58 -1.67 4.38
CA LEU A 240 10.35 -1.89 3.63
C LEU A 240 10.61 -2.00 2.13
N PHE A 241 11.39 -1.07 1.58
CA PHE A 241 11.77 -1.10 0.17
C PHE A 241 12.62 -2.33 -0.19
N ALA A 242 13.58 -2.71 0.66
CA ALA A 242 14.39 -3.90 0.46
C ALA A 242 13.56 -5.19 0.49
N SER A 243 12.50 -5.24 1.31
CA SER A 243 11.61 -6.40 1.40
C SER A 243 10.65 -6.51 0.21
N ASN A 244 10.25 -5.37 -0.37
CA ASN A 244 9.33 -5.32 -1.50
C ASN A 244 9.54 -4.01 -2.29
N ALA A 245 10.03 -4.12 -3.52
CA ALA A 245 10.29 -2.98 -4.39
C ALA A 245 9.06 -2.09 -4.69
N ASN A 246 7.84 -2.58 -4.47
CA ASN A 246 6.62 -1.77 -4.57
C ASN A 246 6.48 -0.76 -3.42
N LEU A 247 7.20 -0.96 -2.32
CA LEU A 247 7.20 -0.07 -1.15
C LEU A 247 8.29 1.01 -1.31
N HIS A 248 8.30 1.68 -2.45
CA HIS A 248 9.31 2.67 -2.82
C HIS A 248 9.45 3.76 -1.76
N GLY A 249 10.67 3.93 -1.22
CA GLY A 249 10.93 4.90 -0.15
C GLY A 249 10.08 4.70 1.12
N GLY A 250 9.58 3.48 1.35
CA GLY A 250 8.71 3.17 2.49
C GLY A 250 7.23 3.52 2.28
N ALA A 251 6.84 4.00 1.10
CA ALA A 251 5.44 4.24 0.73
C ALA A 251 4.67 2.90 0.61
N VAL A 252 3.45 2.82 1.13
CA VAL A 252 2.69 1.56 1.21
C VAL A 252 1.40 1.55 0.38
N ASN A 253 0.95 2.72 -0.11
CA ASN A 253 -0.29 2.85 -0.86
C ASN A 253 -0.10 2.84 -2.39
N GLY A 254 1.15 2.73 -2.87
CA GLY A 254 1.45 2.73 -4.31
C GLY A 254 1.15 4.06 -5.00
N GLY A 255 1.28 5.16 -4.27
CA GLY A 255 1.04 6.54 -4.67
C GLY A 255 0.13 7.28 -3.69
N THR A 256 0.20 8.61 -3.70
CA THR A 256 -0.54 9.47 -2.77
C THR A 256 -2.05 9.19 -2.78
N ALA A 257 -2.69 9.32 -1.63
CA ALA A 257 -4.14 9.27 -1.47
C ALA A 257 -4.83 10.62 -1.70
N GLN A 258 -4.06 11.68 -2.03
CA GLN A 258 -4.61 13.01 -2.30
C GLN A 258 -5.37 13.04 -3.63
N ILE A 259 -6.40 13.89 -3.69
CA ILE A 259 -7.40 13.87 -4.76
C ILE A 259 -6.82 14.08 -6.17
N GLN A 260 -5.72 14.84 -6.29
CA GLN A 260 -5.05 15.08 -7.57
C GLN A 260 -4.48 13.82 -8.23
N GLN A 261 -4.31 12.72 -7.45
CA GLN A 261 -3.86 11.42 -7.96
C GLN A 261 -4.83 10.28 -7.58
N GLN A 262 -6.13 10.58 -7.53
CA GLN A 262 -7.17 9.61 -7.25
C GLN A 262 -8.21 9.52 -8.38
N LEU A 263 -9.08 8.55 -8.33
CA LEU A 263 -10.16 8.34 -9.30
C LEU A 263 -9.62 8.24 -10.74
N ILE A 264 -10.06 9.15 -11.60
CA ILE A 264 -9.64 9.22 -13.02
C ILE A 264 -8.20 9.73 -13.20
N PHE A 265 -7.59 10.23 -12.13
CA PHE A 265 -6.20 10.74 -12.13
C PHE A 265 -5.19 9.70 -11.64
N ARG A 266 -5.62 8.49 -11.29
CA ARG A 266 -4.73 7.45 -10.78
C ARG A 266 -4.45 6.36 -11.82
N PRO A 267 -3.19 6.03 -12.14
CA PRO A 267 -1.92 6.59 -11.62
C PRO A 267 -1.57 7.96 -12.23
N THR A 268 -2.08 8.28 -13.40
CA THR A 268 -1.92 9.55 -14.11
C THR A 268 -3.27 9.98 -14.69
N PRO A 269 -3.45 11.26 -15.07
CA PRO A 269 -4.69 11.74 -15.64
C PRO A 269 -5.20 10.87 -16.80
N GLY A 270 -6.46 10.47 -16.72
CA GLY A 270 -7.12 9.64 -17.72
C GLY A 270 -6.94 8.13 -17.59
N LEU A 271 -6.10 7.64 -16.68
CA LEU A 271 -5.88 6.22 -16.45
C LEU A 271 -6.63 5.66 -15.22
N GLY A 272 -7.77 6.21 -14.86
CA GLY A 272 -8.62 5.70 -13.77
C GLY A 272 -9.20 4.31 -14.03
N ARG A 273 -8.41 3.42 -14.64
CA ARG A 273 -8.76 2.06 -15.04
C ARG A 273 -7.55 1.13 -15.00
N ALA A 274 -7.77 -0.15 -15.20
CA ALA A 274 -6.70 -1.15 -15.20
C ALA A 274 -5.97 -1.28 -16.55
N GLU A 275 -6.61 -0.89 -17.66
CA GLU A 275 -6.03 -0.96 -19.00
C GLU A 275 -4.88 0.01 -19.15
N THR A 276 -3.84 -0.43 -19.86
CA THR A 276 -2.67 0.39 -20.20
C THR A 276 -2.67 0.75 -21.69
N PRO A 277 -1.82 1.69 -22.13
CA PRO A 277 -1.62 1.95 -23.57
C PRO A 277 -1.12 0.73 -24.37
N VAL A 278 -0.54 -0.26 -23.69
CA VAL A 278 -0.06 -1.50 -24.33
C VAL A 278 -1.16 -2.55 -24.31
N GLU A 279 -1.57 -3.02 -25.50
CA GLU A 279 -2.62 -4.03 -25.61
C GLU A 279 -2.25 -5.31 -24.86
N GLY A 280 -3.19 -5.85 -24.10
CA GLY A 280 -3.01 -7.09 -23.34
C GLY A 280 -2.17 -6.92 -22.07
N LEU A 281 -1.88 -5.67 -21.66
CA LEU A 281 -1.22 -5.35 -20.39
C LEU A 281 -2.18 -4.57 -19.50
N PHE A 282 -2.26 -4.97 -18.24
CA PHE A 282 -3.15 -4.39 -17.23
C PHE A 282 -2.39 -4.10 -15.95
N LEU A 283 -2.64 -2.93 -15.34
CA LEU A 283 -2.11 -2.59 -14.02
C LEU A 283 -3.10 -3.03 -12.95
N GLY A 284 -2.67 -3.93 -12.06
CA GLY A 284 -3.51 -4.52 -11.01
C GLY A 284 -3.07 -4.19 -9.60
N SER A 285 -2.03 -3.37 -9.43
CA SER A 285 -1.48 -2.97 -8.14
C SER A 285 -2.26 -1.82 -7.49
N SER A 286 -1.84 -1.47 -6.27
CA SER A 286 -2.32 -0.29 -5.55
C SER A 286 -2.07 1.04 -6.28
N SER A 287 -1.17 1.08 -7.26
CA SER A 287 -1.01 2.25 -8.15
C SER A 287 -2.17 2.45 -9.12
N ALA A 288 -3.01 1.45 -9.36
CA ALA A 288 -4.23 1.58 -10.17
C ALA A 288 -5.43 2.01 -9.31
N HIS A 289 -6.45 2.59 -9.98
CA HIS A 289 -7.73 2.87 -9.32
C HIS A 289 -8.36 1.58 -8.73
N PRO A 290 -8.89 1.58 -7.50
CA PRO A 290 -9.16 2.74 -6.62
C PRO A 290 -8.01 3.12 -5.66
N GLY A 291 -6.85 2.54 -5.77
CA GLY A 291 -5.72 2.86 -4.91
C GLY A 291 -5.40 1.79 -3.87
N GLY A 292 -4.58 2.17 -2.89
CA GLY A 292 -4.14 1.28 -1.80
C GLY A 292 -5.27 0.89 -0.86
N GLY A 293 -5.11 -0.26 -0.22
CA GLY A 293 -6.05 -0.83 0.74
C GLY A 293 -6.13 -2.35 0.62
N VAL A 294 -6.53 -3.03 1.71
CA VAL A 294 -6.67 -4.50 1.73
C VAL A 294 -8.06 -4.89 1.22
N HIS A 295 -8.37 -4.57 -0.03
CA HIS A 295 -9.68 -4.84 -0.65
C HIS A 295 -9.58 -5.60 -1.99
N GLY A 296 -8.39 -5.74 -2.59
CA GLY A 296 -8.17 -6.45 -3.85
C GLY A 296 -8.89 -5.85 -5.08
N ALA A 297 -9.41 -4.61 -5.00
CA ALA A 297 -10.24 -4.03 -6.06
C ALA A 297 -9.43 -3.76 -7.34
N ALA A 298 -8.20 -3.25 -7.24
CA ALA A 298 -7.35 -3.02 -8.40
C ALA A 298 -7.09 -4.32 -9.18
N GLY A 299 -6.70 -5.39 -8.48
CA GLY A 299 -6.52 -6.72 -9.08
C GLY A 299 -7.82 -7.27 -9.69
N THR A 300 -8.96 -7.08 -9.02
CA THR A 300 -10.29 -7.47 -9.55
C THR A 300 -10.62 -6.70 -10.83
N ASN A 301 -10.36 -5.39 -10.87
CA ASN A 301 -10.57 -4.57 -12.06
C ASN A 301 -9.69 -5.03 -13.22
N ALA A 302 -8.41 -5.30 -12.95
CA ALA A 302 -7.47 -5.81 -13.95
C ALA A 302 -7.90 -7.18 -14.51
N ALA A 303 -8.31 -8.10 -13.63
CA ALA A 303 -8.82 -9.41 -14.06
C ALA A 303 -10.09 -9.30 -14.92
N ARG A 304 -11.06 -8.46 -14.53
CA ARG A 304 -12.28 -8.20 -15.30
C ARG A 304 -11.98 -7.56 -16.66
N ALA A 305 -11.05 -6.61 -16.70
CA ALA A 305 -10.63 -5.98 -17.94
C ALA A 305 -9.97 -7.00 -18.89
N ALA A 306 -9.03 -7.81 -18.37
CA ALA A 306 -8.38 -8.86 -19.13
C ALA A 306 -9.38 -9.89 -19.68
N LEU A 307 -10.29 -10.40 -18.87
CA LEU A 307 -11.35 -11.33 -19.28
C LEU A 307 -12.31 -10.69 -20.31
N GLY A 308 -12.69 -9.43 -20.08
CA GLY A 308 -13.59 -8.71 -20.97
C GLY A 308 -13.05 -8.49 -22.39
N GLN A 309 -11.71 -8.40 -22.56
CA GLN A 309 -11.08 -8.29 -23.88
C GLN A 309 -11.07 -9.61 -24.66
N HIS A 310 -11.30 -10.73 -23.99
CA HIS A 310 -11.36 -12.07 -24.63
C HIS A 310 -12.79 -12.60 -24.79
N GLY A 311 -13.81 -11.86 -24.34
CA GLY A 311 -15.23 -12.23 -24.53
C GLY A 311 -15.75 -11.93 -25.94
N LEU A 312 -17.02 -12.30 -26.22
CA LEU A 312 -17.68 -12.09 -27.52
C LEU A 312 -17.65 -10.62 -27.99
N LEU A 313 -17.75 -9.67 -27.08
CA LEU A 313 -17.63 -8.22 -27.36
C LEU A 313 -16.19 -7.69 -27.22
N GLY A 314 -15.22 -8.58 -27.09
CA GLY A 314 -13.81 -8.24 -26.89
C GLY A 314 -13.24 -7.26 -27.93
N PRO A 315 -13.44 -7.49 -29.25
CA PRO A 315 -12.96 -6.58 -30.29
C PRO A 315 -13.53 -5.16 -30.17
N LEU A 316 -14.83 -5.04 -29.85
CA LEU A 316 -15.50 -3.76 -29.67
C LEU A 316 -14.95 -3.03 -28.43
N ARG A 317 -14.82 -3.74 -27.31
CA ARG A 317 -14.23 -3.19 -26.08
C ARG A 317 -12.81 -2.68 -26.29
N LYS A 318 -11.97 -3.46 -26.98
CA LYS A 318 -10.60 -3.05 -27.32
C LYS A 318 -10.60 -1.75 -28.11
N LYS A 319 -11.41 -1.66 -29.17
CA LYS A 319 -11.49 -0.45 -30.01
C LYS A 319 -11.92 0.77 -29.20
N VAL A 320 -12.97 0.65 -28.37
CA VAL A 320 -13.44 1.74 -27.51
C VAL A 320 -12.37 2.14 -26.51
N THR A 321 -11.73 1.17 -25.85
CA THR A 321 -10.66 1.45 -24.86
C THR A 321 -9.46 2.13 -25.51
N SER A 322 -9.00 1.67 -26.69
CA SER A 322 -7.88 2.29 -27.40
C SER A 322 -8.20 3.73 -27.80
N SER A 323 -9.39 3.97 -28.36
CA SER A 323 -9.81 5.33 -28.73
C SER A 323 -9.91 6.27 -27.54
N LEU A 324 -10.41 5.80 -26.39
CA LEU A 324 -10.45 6.58 -25.16
C LEU A 324 -9.04 6.86 -24.61
N LEU A 325 -8.16 5.87 -24.60
CA LEU A 325 -6.78 6.06 -24.17
C LEU A 325 -6.04 7.04 -25.07
N GLU A 326 -6.18 6.93 -26.37
CA GLU A 326 -5.60 7.90 -27.33
C GLU A 326 -6.09 9.33 -27.10
N LEU A 327 -7.39 9.50 -26.79
CA LEU A 327 -7.97 10.82 -26.53
C LEU A 327 -7.41 11.47 -25.25
N VAL A 328 -7.12 10.67 -24.25
CA VAL A 328 -6.71 11.13 -22.92
C VAL A 328 -5.19 11.26 -22.80
N THR A 329 -4.43 10.51 -23.60
CA THR A 329 -2.95 10.49 -23.54
C THR A 329 -2.27 11.29 -24.66
N ARG A 330 -3.04 11.85 -25.61
CA ARG A 330 -2.57 12.87 -26.55
C ARG A 330 -2.54 14.25 -25.87
#